data_5c2fa75ff94b358e2765497566382992
#
_entry.id   5c2fa75ff94b358e2765497566382992
#
_cell.length_a   1.000
_cell.length_b   1.000
_cell.length_c   1.000
_cell.angle_alpha   90.00
_cell.angle_beta   90.00
_cell.angle_gamma   90.00
#
_symmetry.space_group_name_H-M   'P 1'
#
loop_
_entity.id
_entity.type
_entity.pdbx_description
1 polymer ?
#
loop_
_entity_poly.entity_id
_entity_poly.type
_entity_poly.pdbx_seq_one_letter_code
_entity_poly.pdbx_strand_id
1 'polypeptide(L)'
;MPLTRRQFAATLAGTAALPSFGAEPGGGTLVIAQASDPQSLTNALSTEGNIYTASSKLFDGLLTFGIDGKPQARLAQQWAWSADGLSLTLKLRPGVKWHDGQPFSAADVAYSVEEVWKKYNARGRSTFANVEQVETPDPLTAVLRLSRPAPYLLSALVSIESQVLPRHLYAGSNPLLNPHNAAPIGNGPFRFVRRERGSQIVLGRNPDYWDRGHPRIEKLVFRIVPDLAGVAAALETGEVQLGTVALADVERLQRNPSLQVSEIDQAFTASVNALEFNLDRPVFRDLRVRQAFAHAIDRGFILKNIYHGHGSVADSPIPPAMREFYRGDVPTYAFDPAKAEALLDAAGLRRNAQGLRLTLKIDPTPGAEAVQTAQYIRSALAKVGVKLEVRNQDFAEFVNRIYTRRDFDTAVIGGNSGPDPAIGTQRWYWSKNFQPGVAFSNGTHYASAEMDRALESAQTELDPAKRRQHYLQFQRLAQTDLPRIPLIAATRVVVSSKRLRNFINSAEGIYGNFADATV
;
A
#
# COMPACT_ATOMS: atom_id res chain seq x y z
N MET A 1 -84.98 -8.56 -26.96
CA MET A 1 -84.69 -7.24 -26.33
C MET A 1 -83.29 -7.22 -25.89
N PRO A 2 -82.40 -6.35 -26.39
CA PRO A 2 -81.03 -6.33 -26.06
C PRO A 2 -80.76 -5.54 -24.74
N LEU A 3 -80.01 -6.11 -23.84
CA LEU A 3 -79.60 -5.51 -22.57
C LEU A 3 -78.60 -4.39 -22.84
N THR A 4 -78.87 -3.25 -22.24
CA THR A 4 -78.10 -1.99 -22.42
C THR A 4 -76.79 -1.96 -21.67
N ARG A 5 -75.80 -1.25 -22.25
CA ARG A 5 -74.38 -1.04 -21.83
C ARG A 5 -74.17 -0.39 -20.44
N ARG A 6 -75.17 -0.34 -19.56
CA ARG A 6 -75.05 0.37 -18.26
C ARG A 6 -75.07 -0.53 -17.00
N GLN A 7 -74.99 -1.86 -17.13
CA GLN A 7 -75.01 -2.78 -15.99
C GLN A 7 -73.76 -3.60 -15.82
N PHE A 8 -72.65 -3.22 -16.45
CA PHE A 8 -71.31 -3.93 -16.31
C PHE A 8 -70.24 -3.10 -15.63
N ALA A 9 -70.59 -2.14 -14.77
CA ALA A 9 -69.62 -1.24 -14.13
C ALA A 9 -69.82 -1.17 -12.60
N ALA A 10 -70.04 -2.28 -11.94
CA ALA A 10 -70.14 -2.27 -10.48
C ALA A 10 -69.82 -3.65 -9.86
N THR A 11 -68.62 -4.20 -10.11
CA THR A 11 -68.01 -5.27 -9.27
C THR A 11 -66.65 -5.53 -9.81
N LEU A 12 -65.60 -4.85 -9.25
CA LEU A 12 -64.20 -5.23 -9.18
C LEU A 12 -63.36 -4.04 -8.67
N ALA A 13 -63.61 -3.65 -7.40
CA ALA A 13 -62.69 -2.82 -6.65
C ALA A 13 -62.26 -3.62 -5.40
N GLY A 14 -61.68 -4.77 -5.64
CA GLY A 14 -60.87 -5.49 -4.67
C GLY A 14 -59.41 -5.14 -4.92
N THR A 15 -58.93 -4.08 -4.29
CA THR A 15 -57.49 -3.76 -4.25
C THR A 15 -56.75 -4.86 -3.52
N ALA A 16 -56.23 -5.84 -4.25
CA ALA A 16 -55.14 -6.68 -3.78
C ALA A 16 -53.94 -5.77 -3.63
N ALA A 17 -53.65 -5.37 -2.39
CA ALA A 17 -52.35 -4.80 -2.01
C ALA A 17 -51.31 -5.89 -2.25
N LEU A 18 -50.63 -5.84 -3.40
CA LEU A 18 -49.40 -6.56 -3.61
C LEU A 18 -48.38 -6.00 -2.58
N PRO A 19 -47.70 -6.85 -1.80
CA PRO A 19 -46.62 -6.36 -1.00
C PRO A 19 -45.61 -5.72 -1.98
N SER A 20 -45.39 -4.42 -1.85
CA SER A 20 -44.25 -3.76 -2.46
C SER A 20 -43.00 -4.37 -1.77
N PHE A 21 -42.41 -5.35 -2.42
CA PHE A 21 -41.03 -5.66 -2.15
C PHE A 21 -40.26 -4.38 -2.49
N GLY A 22 -39.99 -3.58 -1.47
CA GLY A 22 -39.04 -2.49 -1.57
C GLY A 22 -37.78 -3.10 -2.18
N ALA A 23 -37.44 -2.69 -3.41
CA ALA A 23 -36.15 -3.01 -3.99
C ALA A 23 -35.11 -2.53 -2.99
N GLU A 24 -34.44 -3.46 -2.32
CA GLU A 24 -33.24 -3.12 -1.56
C GLU A 24 -32.32 -2.34 -2.50
N PRO A 25 -31.88 -1.12 -2.17
CA PRO A 25 -30.95 -0.37 -3.00
C PRO A 25 -29.59 -1.05 -2.88
N GLY A 26 -29.24 -1.92 -3.83
CA GLY A 26 -27.97 -2.63 -3.74
C GLY A 26 -27.79 -3.78 -4.73
N GLY A 27 -28.15 -3.62 -5.99
CA GLY A 27 -27.82 -4.57 -7.03
C GLY A 27 -27.24 -3.83 -8.23
N GLY A 28 -25.93 -3.94 -8.48
CA GLY A 28 -25.30 -3.30 -9.62
C GLY A 28 -23.93 -3.91 -9.91
N THR A 29 -23.38 -3.53 -11.05
CA THR A 29 -22.01 -3.89 -11.41
C THR A 29 -21.12 -2.67 -11.22
N LEU A 30 -20.03 -2.80 -10.46
CA LEU A 30 -18.97 -1.82 -10.38
C LEU A 30 -17.83 -2.25 -11.30
N VAL A 31 -17.46 -1.42 -12.27
CA VAL A 31 -16.31 -1.63 -13.14
C VAL A 31 -15.16 -0.76 -12.68
N ILE A 32 -14.03 -1.38 -12.40
CA ILE A 32 -12.81 -0.76 -11.84
C ILE A 32 -11.71 -0.89 -12.87
N ALA A 33 -11.06 0.22 -13.24
CA ALA A 33 -9.86 0.17 -14.06
C ALA A 33 -8.67 -0.34 -13.25
N GLN A 34 -7.92 -1.28 -13.83
CA GLN A 34 -6.69 -1.83 -13.26
C GLN A 34 -5.58 -1.75 -14.29
N ALA A 35 -4.42 -1.18 -13.91
CA ALA A 35 -3.33 -0.87 -14.83
C ALA A 35 -2.65 -2.12 -15.43
N SER A 36 -2.67 -3.25 -14.75
CA SER A 36 -2.05 -4.49 -15.23
C SER A 36 -2.81 -5.72 -14.76
N ASP A 37 -2.71 -6.78 -15.55
CA ASP A 37 -3.24 -8.10 -15.18
C ASP A 37 -2.31 -8.74 -14.14
N PRO A 38 -2.75 -8.93 -12.87
CA PRO A 38 -1.89 -9.46 -11.81
C PRO A 38 -1.51 -10.90 -12.08
N GLN A 39 -0.31 -11.32 -11.69
CA GLN A 39 0.10 -12.71 -11.86
C GLN A 39 -0.70 -13.67 -10.96
N SER A 40 -1.12 -13.19 -9.80
CA SER A 40 -1.89 -13.92 -8.79
C SER A 40 -3.10 -13.10 -8.34
N LEU A 41 -4.12 -13.75 -7.80
CA LEU A 41 -5.27 -13.12 -7.13
C LEU A 41 -5.25 -13.35 -5.61
N THR A 42 -4.13 -13.82 -5.06
CA THR A 42 -3.84 -13.84 -3.61
C THR A 42 -2.56 -13.09 -3.31
N ASN A 43 -2.60 -12.20 -2.32
CA ASN A 43 -1.42 -11.46 -1.85
C ASN A 43 -0.71 -12.13 -0.67
N ALA A 44 -1.18 -13.29 -0.20
CA ALA A 44 -0.49 -14.04 0.86
C ALA A 44 0.97 -14.37 0.51
N LEU A 45 1.28 -14.46 -0.79
CA LEU A 45 2.59 -14.85 -1.33
C LEU A 45 3.35 -13.70 -1.99
N SER A 46 2.74 -12.52 -2.17
CA SER A 46 3.31 -11.40 -2.92
C SER A 46 2.94 -10.05 -2.31
N THR A 47 3.83 -9.07 -2.48
CA THR A 47 3.62 -7.67 -2.04
C THR A 47 3.35 -6.73 -3.21
N GLU A 48 3.00 -7.24 -4.38
CA GLU A 48 2.68 -6.42 -5.56
C GLU A 48 1.34 -5.70 -5.39
N GLY A 49 1.35 -4.37 -5.57
CA GLY A 49 0.17 -3.53 -5.36
C GLY A 49 -1.01 -3.83 -6.29
N ASN A 50 -0.76 -4.31 -7.52
CA ASN A 50 -1.80 -4.68 -8.47
C ASN A 50 -2.60 -5.93 -8.04
N ILE A 51 -2.01 -6.81 -7.21
CA ILE A 51 -2.70 -7.97 -6.64
C ILE A 51 -3.71 -7.52 -5.59
N TYR A 52 -3.38 -6.54 -4.75
CA TYR A 52 -4.23 -6.09 -3.64
C TYR A 52 -5.62 -5.64 -4.09
N THR A 53 -5.73 -5.05 -5.28
CA THR A 53 -6.98 -4.46 -5.77
C THR A 53 -8.12 -5.48 -5.84
N ALA A 54 -7.87 -6.68 -6.35
CA ALA A 54 -8.86 -7.76 -6.42
C ALA A 54 -8.83 -8.67 -5.19
N SER A 55 -7.63 -9.03 -4.69
CA SER A 55 -7.49 -10.01 -3.61
C SER A 55 -8.14 -9.56 -2.31
N SER A 56 -8.10 -8.26 -1.99
CA SER A 56 -8.74 -7.72 -0.78
C SER A 56 -10.28 -7.75 -0.80
N LYS A 57 -10.91 -8.06 -1.93
CA LYS A 57 -12.35 -8.28 -2.05
C LYS A 57 -12.72 -9.76 -1.92
N LEU A 58 -11.74 -10.63 -2.18
CA LEU A 58 -11.87 -12.08 -2.09
C LEU A 58 -11.60 -12.62 -0.67
N PHE A 59 -10.80 -11.89 0.12
CA PHE A 59 -10.36 -12.34 1.44
C PHE A 59 -10.51 -11.21 2.46
N ASP A 60 -11.14 -11.49 3.58
CA ASP A 60 -11.11 -10.61 4.74
C ASP A 60 -9.79 -10.77 5.52
N GLY A 61 -9.36 -9.69 6.17
CA GLY A 61 -8.28 -9.73 7.15
C GLY A 61 -8.73 -10.29 8.49
N LEU A 62 -7.79 -10.67 9.34
CA LEU A 62 -8.11 -10.96 10.75
C LEU A 62 -8.66 -9.71 11.43
N LEU A 63 -8.07 -8.55 11.12
CA LEU A 63 -8.52 -7.23 11.53
C LEU A 63 -8.67 -6.31 10.32
N THR A 64 -9.29 -5.16 10.53
CA THR A 64 -9.18 -3.96 9.68
C THR A 64 -8.92 -2.76 10.60
N PHE A 65 -8.64 -1.60 10.01
CA PHE A 65 -8.45 -0.37 10.79
C PHE A 65 -9.39 0.71 10.27
N GLY A 66 -10.02 1.41 11.20
CA GLY A 66 -10.81 2.60 10.86
C GLY A 66 -9.93 3.70 10.28
N ILE A 67 -10.56 4.69 9.65
CA ILE A 67 -9.88 5.89 9.15
C ILE A 67 -9.16 6.66 10.30
N ASP A 68 -9.64 6.48 11.54
CA ASP A 68 -9.01 7.01 12.75
C ASP A 68 -7.77 6.22 13.21
N GLY A 69 -7.38 5.18 12.49
CA GLY A 69 -6.22 4.34 12.80
C GLY A 69 -6.45 3.30 13.89
N LYS A 70 -7.69 3.13 14.39
CA LYS A 70 -7.99 2.14 15.43
C LYS A 70 -8.31 0.77 14.84
N PRO A 71 -7.82 -0.33 15.46
CA PRO A 71 -8.13 -1.68 15.02
C PRO A 71 -9.62 -1.99 15.20
N GLN A 72 -10.18 -2.65 14.20
CA GLN A 72 -11.58 -3.07 14.16
C GLN A 72 -11.69 -4.56 13.87
N ALA A 73 -12.69 -5.20 14.46
CA ALA A 73 -12.93 -6.63 14.30
C ALA A 73 -13.36 -7.00 12.87
N ARG A 74 -12.74 -8.07 12.33
CA ARG A 74 -13.16 -8.75 11.11
C ARG A 74 -13.26 -10.26 11.37
N LEU A 75 -12.33 -11.08 10.85
CA LEU A 75 -12.30 -12.51 11.15
C LEU A 75 -11.95 -12.80 12.61
N ALA A 76 -11.15 -11.94 13.25
CA ALA A 76 -10.99 -11.94 14.71
C ALA A 76 -11.96 -10.92 15.34
N GLN A 77 -12.75 -11.37 16.31
CA GLN A 77 -13.70 -10.53 17.05
C GLN A 77 -13.07 -9.84 18.26
N GLN A 78 -12.08 -10.50 18.86
CA GLN A 78 -11.38 -10.02 20.06
C GLN A 78 -9.91 -10.40 19.96
N TRP A 79 -9.05 -9.59 20.56
CA TRP A 79 -7.62 -9.86 20.67
C TRP A 79 -7.09 -9.33 22.00
N ALA A 80 -6.08 -10.01 22.52
CA ALA A 80 -5.45 -9.63 23.78
C ALA A 80 -3.97 -9.99 23.78
N TRP A 81 -3.13 -9.06 24.23
CA TRP A 81 -1.75 -9.32 24.55
C TRP A 81 -1.62 -9.90 25.97
N SER A 82 -0.66 -10.82 26.17
CA SER A 82 -0.20 -11.15 27.52
C SER A 82 0.54 -9.94 28.14
N ALA A 83 0.64 -9.92 29.47
CA ALA A 83 1.26 -8.82 30.20
C ALA A 83 2.74 -8.60 29.82
N ASP A 84 3.45 -9.65 29.45
CA ASP A 84 4.84 -9.62 29.00
C ASP A 84 4.98 -9.33 27.49
N GLY A 85 3.86 -9.22 26.74
CA GLY A 85 3.85 -9.02 25.30
C GLY A 85 4.36 -10.22 24.48
N LEU A 86 4.54 -11.39 25.10
CA LEU A 86 5.08 -12.58 24.42
C LEU A 86 3.99 -13.49 23.83
N SER A 87 2.72 -13.13 23.98
CA SER A 87 1.65 -13.81 23.26
C SER A 87 0.55 -12.85 22.82
N LEU A 88 0.01 -13.11 21.63
CA LEU A 88 -1.17 -12.44 21.09
C LEU A 88 -2.27 -13.49 20.89
N THR A 89 -3.34 -13.41 21.68
CA THR A 89 -4.51 -14.27 21.54
C THR A 89 -5.53 -13.61 20.62
N LEU A 90 -6.01 -14.35 19.62
CA LEU A 90 -7.07 -13.95 18.70
C LEU A 90 -8.28 -14.86 18.90
N LYS A 91 -9.45 -14.28 19.20
CA LYS A 91 -10.73 -14.99 19.21
C LYS A 91 -11.43 -14.77 17.88
N LEU A 92 -11.59 -15.86 17.11
CA LEU A 92 -12.12 -15.81 15.75
C LEU A 92 -13.65 -15.75 15.75
N ARG A 93 -14.21 -15.22 14.67
CA ARG A 93 -15.64 -15.12 14.43
C ARG A 93 -16.22 -16.51 14.13
N PRO A 94 -17.26 -16.96 14.87
CA PRO A 94 -17.93 -18.23 14.56
C PRO A 94 -18.74 -18.12 13.28
N GLY A 95 -18.92 -19.26 12.59
CA GLY A 95 -19.79 -19.38 11.42
C GLY A 95 -19.25 -18.81 10.12
N VAL A 96 -18.00 -18.29 10.11
CA VAL A 96 -17.33 -17.87 8.87
C VAL A 96 -17.03 -19.10 8.00
N LYS A 97 -17.32 -19.00 6.71
CA LYS A 97 -17.07 -20.05 5.71
C LYS A 97 -16.15 -19.55 4.62
N TRP A 98 -15.36 -20.44 4.09
CA TRP A 98 -14.70 -20.27 2.81
C TRP A 98 -15.73 -20.30 1.68
N HIS A 99 -15.40 -19.78 0.50
CA HIS A 99 -16.30 -19.69 -0.66
C HIS A 99 -16.76 -21.07 -1.18
N ASP A 100 -16.07 -22.14 -0.79
CA ASP A 100 -16.46 -23.55 -1.07
C ASP A 100 -17.34 -24.17 0.02
N GLY A 101 -17.71 -23.39 1.04
CA GLY A 101 -18.58 -23.81 2.13
C GLY A 101 -17.87 -24.43 3.34
N GLN A 102 -16.55 -24.72 3.25
CA GLN A 102 -15.78 -25.23 4.37
C GLN A 102 -15.67 -24.19 5.51
N PRO A 103 -15.65 -24.61 6.78
CA PRO A 103 -15.53 -23.68 7.90
C PRO A 103 -14.12 -23.04 7.96
N PHE A 104 -14.06 -21.73 8.24
CA PHE A 104 -12.85 -21.03 8.61
C PHE A 104 -12.50 -21.32 10.09
N SER A 105 -11.23 -21.56 10.38
CA SER A 105 -10.78 -21.93 11.74
C SER A 105 -9.39 -21.39 12.09
N ALA A 106 -9.02 -21.52 13.36
CA ALA A 106 -7.69 -21.21 13.87
C ALA A 106 -6.56 -22.01 13.19
N ALA A 107 -6.87 -23.21 12.67
CA ALA A 107 -5.90 -23.99 11.91
C ALA A 107 -5.50 -23.34 10.59
N ASP A 108 -6.40 -22.56 9.95
CA ASP A 108 -6.08 -21.79 8.74
C ASP A 108 -5.14 -20.63 9.08
N VAL A 109 -5.34 -19.99 10.23
CA VAL A 109 -4.48 -18.92 10.74
C VAL A 109 -3.08 -19.47 11.03
N ALA A 110 -2.98 -20.56 11.79
CA ALA A 110 -1.70 -21.21 12.10
C ALA A 110 -0.94 -21.60 10.83
N TYR A 111 -1.61 -22.25 9.89
CA TYR A 111 -1.03 -22.62 8.60
C TYR A 111 -0.50 -21.39 7.84
N SER A 112 -1.29 -20.32 7.79
CA SER A 112 -0.92 -19.11 7.06
C SER A 112 0.30 -18.40 7.66
N VAL A 113 0.38 -18.32 9.00
CA VAL A 113 1.54 -17.74 9.69
C VAL A 113 2.78 -18.61 9.45
N GLU A 114 2.71 -19.90 9.77
CA GLU A 114 3.87 -20.77 9.88
C GLU A 114 4.37 -21.27 8.53
N GLU A 115 3.44 -21.60 7.63
CA GLU A 115 3.77 -22.24 6.35
C GLU A 115 3.76 -21.27 5.17
N VAL A 116 3.11 -20.11 5.28
CA VAL A 116 2.97 -19.16 4.16
C VAL A 116 3.70 -17.84 4.42
N TRP A 117 3.26 -17.06 5.41
CA TRP A 117 3.78 -15.70 5.58
C TRP A 117 5.24 -15.66 5.99
N LYS A 118 5.65 -16.51 6.90
CA LYS A 118 7.07 -16.60 7.36
C LYS A 118 8.02 -17.16 6.29
N LYS A 119 7.50 -17.89 5.29
CA LYS A 119 8.35 -18.59 4.30
C LYS A 119 8.35 -17.93 2.93
N TYR A 120 7.21 -17.48 2.44
CA TYR A 120 7.04 -17.08 1.05
C TYR A 120 6.75 -15.59 0.86
N ASN A 121 6.05 -14.91 1.80
CA ASN A 121 5.78 -13.49 1.66
C ASN A 121 7.02 -12.66 2.02
N ALA A 122 7.50 -11.83 1.10
CA ALA A 122 8.73 -11.06 1.29
C ALA A 122 8.70 -10.15 2.53
N ARG A 123 7.56 -9.52 2.80
CA ARG A 123 7.37 -8.68 3.99
C ARG A 123 7.00 -9.51 5.22
N GLY A 124 6.18 -10.52 5.04
CA GLY A 124 5.76 -11.44 6.10
C GLY A 124 6.92 -12.14 6.80
N ARG A 125 7.99 -12.49 6.06
CA ARG A 125 9.21 -13.08 6.63
C ARG A 125 9.82 -12.21 7.74
N SER A 126 9.88 -10.90 7.56
CA SER A 126 10.39 -9.99 8.58
C SER A 126 9.33 -9.63 9.62
N THR A 127 8.09 -9.42 9.20
CA THR A 127 6.99 -9.02 10.09
C THR A 127 6.66 -10.10 11.12
N PHE A 128 6.61 -11.38 10.72
CA PHE A 128 6.29 -12.51 11.58
C PHE A 128 7.53 -13.29 12.06
N ALA A 129 8.74 -12.74 11.90
CA ALA A 129 9.98 -13.40 12.30
C ALA A 129 9.99 -13.81 13.79
N ASN A 130 9.40 -12.98 14.64
CA ASN A 130 9.36 -13.20 16.09
C ASN A 130 8.26 -14.17 16.53
N VAL A 131 7.34 -14.59 15.64
CA VAL A 131 6.34 -15.62 15.96
C VAL A 131 7.02 -16.98 15.91
N GLU A 132 7.14 -17.64 17.04
CA GLU A 132 7.75 -18.98 17.15
C GLU A 132 6.75 -20.06 16.76
N GLN A 133 5.53 -19.97 17.30
CA GLN A 133 4.47 -20.95 17.14
C GLN A 133 3.09 -20.28 17.16
N VAL A 134 2.11 -20.90 16.51
CA VAL A 134 0.70 -20.55 16.63
C VAL A 134 -0.06 -21.74 17.23
N GLU A 135 -0.45 -21.59 18.49
CA GLU A 135 -1.28 -22.61 19.16
C GLU A 135 -2.76 -22.43 18.80
N THR A 136 -3.46 -23.53 18.62
CA THR A 136 -4.89 -23.57 18.30
C THR A 136 -5.63 -24.44 19.31
N PRO A 137 -5.85 -23.94 20.55
CA PRO A 137 -6.45 -24.75 21.63
C PRO A 137 -7.89 -25.16 21.33
N ASP A 138 -8.57 -24.42 20.48
CA ASP A 138 -9.89 -24.74 19.94
C ASP A 138 -10.04 -24.15 18.53
N PRO A 139 -11.06 -24.54 17.74
CA PRO A 139 -11.22 -24.07 16.36
C PRO A 139 -11.35 -22.56 16.17
N LEU A 140 -11.69 -21.80 17.21
CA LEU A 140 -11.93 -20.36 17.17
C LEU A 140 -10.91 -19.55 17.96
N THR A 141 -9.83 -20.16 18.44
CA THR A 141 -8.78 -19.48 19.19
C THR A 141 -7.43 -19.75 18.57
N ALA A 142 -6.74 -18.69 18.13
CA ALA A 142 -5.34 -18.73 17.70
C ALA A 142 -4.49 -17.92 18.68
N VAL A 143 -3.39 -18.51 19.19
CA VAL A 143 -2.46 -17.85 20.11
C VAL A 143 -1.08 -17.81 19.44
N LEU A 144 -0.65 -16.61 19.03
CA LEU A 144 0.68 -16.40 18.50
C LEU A 144 1.68 -16.29 19.66
N ARG A 145 2.63 -17.22 19.77
CA ARG A 145 3.74 -17.18 20.72
C ARG A 145 4.94 -16.49 20.10
N LEU A 146 5.54 -15.58 20.84
CA LEU A 146 6.61 -14.72 20.34
C LEU A 146 7.90 -14.88 21.14
N SER A 147 9.05 -14.85 20.47
CA SER A 147 10.37 -14.82 21.11
C SER A 147 10.68 -13.47 21.78
N ARG A 148 10.02 -12.40 21.37
CA ARG A 148 10.09 -11.05 21.92
C ARG A 148 8.84 -10.25 21.58
N PRO A 149 8.51 -9.21 22.35
CA PRO A 149 7.34 -8.38 22.08
C PRO A 149 7.38 -7.80 20.65
N ALA A 150 6.19 -7.69 20.02
CA ALA A 150 6.04 -7.18 18.66
C ALA A 150 4.70 -6.43 18.51
N PRO A 151 4.54 -5.24 19.13
CA PRO A 151 3.26 -4.52 19.17
C PRO A 151 2.74 -4.15 17.78
N TYR A 152 3.62 -4.03 16.78
CA TYR A 152 3.28 -3.75 15.39
C TYR A 152 2.48 -4.88 14.71
N LEU A 153 2.45 -6.09 15.28
CA LEU A 153 1.76 -7.23 14.65
C LEU A 153 0.26 -6.98 14.46
N LEU A 154 -0.39 -6.21 15.35
CA LEU A 154 -1.81 -5.89 15.15
C LEU A 154 -2.06 -5.22 13.83
N SER A 155 -1.25 -4.23 13.47
CA SER A 155 -1.39 -3.52 12.20
C SER A 155 -1.02 -4.37 10.98
N ALA A 156 -0.30 -5.48 11.19
CA ALA A 156 -0.02 -6.45 10.14
C ALA A 156 -1.18 -7.43 9.86
N LEU A 157 -2.20 -7.51 10.73
CA LEU A 157 -3.28 -8.50 10.62
C LEU A 157 -4.42 -8.07 9.67
N VAL A 158 -4.17 -7.12 8.79
CA VAL A 158 -5.09 -6.70 7.72
C VAL A 158 -4.91 -7.52 6.46
N SER A 159 -5.94 -7.57 5.59
CA SER A 159 -5.92 -8.44 4.41
C SER A 159 -4.78 -8.14 3.43
N ILE A 160 -4.35 -6.87 3.32
CA ILE A 160 -3.28 -6.46 2.42
C ILE A 160 -1.86 -6.77 2.93
N GLU A 161 -1.70 -7.12 4.21
CA GLU A 161 -0.41 -7.50 4.79
C GLU A 161 -0.33 -8.99 5.07
N SER A 162 -1.43 -9.61 5.55
CA SER A 162 -1.44 -10.99 6.03
C SER A 162 -2.77 -11.68 5.69
N GLN A 163 -2.92 -12.07 4.44
CA GLN A 163 -4.08 -12.78 3.94
C GLN A 163 -4.06 -14.23 4.42
N VAL A 164 -5.10 -14.66 5.14
CA VAL A 164 -5.24 -16.07 5.55
C VAL A 164 -5.62 -16.90 4.34
N LEU A 165 -4.98 -18.08 4.17
CA LEU A 165 -5.28 -19.04 3.11
C LEU A 165 -6.01 -20.28 3.67
N PRO A 166 -6.89 -20.90 2.88
CA PRO A 166 -7.60 -22.11 3.27
C PRO A 166 -6.64 -23.30 3.36
N ARG A 167 -6.35 -23.75 4.58
CA ARG A 167 -5.40 -24.83 4.83
C ARG A 167 -5.74 -26.09 4.03
N HIS A 168 -7.04 -26.43 3.90
CA HIS A 168 -7.49 -27.62 3.20
C HIS A 168 -7.16 -27.65 1.69
N LEU A 169 -6.90 -26.48 1.09
CA LEU A 169 -6.54 -26.36 -0.33
C LEU A 169 -5.03 -26.17 -0.57
N TYR A 170 -4.29 -25.71 0.43
CA TYR A 170 -2.88 -25.36 0.27
C TYR A 170 -1.93 -26.32 0.98
N ALA A 171 -2.35 -26.97 2.09
CA ALA A 171 -1.50 -27.88 2.84
C ALA A 171 -1.08 -29.09 1.99
N GLY A 172 0.19 -29.50 2.13
CA GLY A 172 0.74 -30.64 1.36
C GLY A 172 1.15 -30.28 -0.08
N SER A 173 0.99 -29.02 -0.51
CA SER A 173 1.43 -28.54 -1.83
C SER A 173 2.46 -27.41 -1.71
N ASN A 174 3.15 -27.11 -2.83
CA ASN A 174 3.94 -25.87 -2.89
C ASN A 174 2.98 -24.67 -3.06
N PRO A 175 2.88 -23.75 -2.09
CA PRO A 175 1.95 -22.63 -2.17
C PRO A 175 2.16 -21.75 -3.40
N LEU A 176 3.39 -21.60 -3.89
CA LEU A 176 3.71 -20.76 -5.07
C LEU A 176 3.11 -21.34 -6.37
N LEU A 177 2.93 -22.65 -6.44
CA LEU A 177 2.42 -23.34 -7.63
C LEU A 177 0.94 -23.77 -7.50
N ASN A 178 0.29 -23.39 -6.40
CA ASN A 178 -1.08 -23.79 -6.14
C ASN A 178 -2.04 -23.12 -7.15
N PRO A 179 -2.94 -23.88 -7.83
CA PRO A 179 -3.88 -23.35 -8.82
C PRO A 179 -4.84 -22.31 -8.25
N HIS A 180 -5.14 -22.36 -6.96
CA HIS A 180 -5.97 -21.37 -6.28
C HIS A 180 -5.33 -19.97 -6.18
N ASN A 181 -4.06 -19.80 -6.56
CA ASN A 181 -3.46 -18.48 -6.74
C ASN A 181 -4.09 -17.71 -7.92
N ALA A 182 -4.61 -18.41 -8.93
CA ALA A 182 -5.26 -17.84 -10.10
C ALA A 182 -6.79 -17.81 -10.02
N ALA A 183 -7.38 -18.75 -9.28
CA ALA A 183 -8.83 -18.86 -9.03
C ALA A 183 -9.08 -19.08 -7.53
N PRO A 184 -8.97 -18.03 -6.69
CA PRO A 184 -8.97 -18.18 -5.26
C PRO A 184 -10.31 -18.62 -4.68
N ILE A 185 -10.23 -19.44 -3.64
CA ILE A 185 -11.30 -19.70 -2.68
C ILE A 185 -10.98 -18.84 -1.45
N GLY A 186 -11.70 -17.74 -1.29
CA GLY A 186 -11.54 -16.80 -0.18
C GLY A 186 -12.66 -16.93 0.86
N ASN A 187 -12.72 -15.95 1.75
CA ASN A 187 -13.76 -15.82 2.79
C ASN A 187 -14.35 -14.39 2.83
N GLY A 188 -14.01 -13.58 1.84
CA GLY A 188 -14.43 -12.18 1.74
C GLY A 188 -15.83 -12.00 1.14
N PRO A 189 -16.26 -10.73 0.99
CA PRO A 189 -17.61 -10.38 0.51
C PRO A 189 -17.86 -10.73 -0.95
N PHE A 190 -16.80 -10.90 -1.75
CA PHE A 190 -16.93 -11.30 -3.14
C PHE A 190 -16.17 -12.60 -3.40
N ARG A 191 -16.67 -13.41 -4.33
CA ARG A 191 -16.04 -14.66 -4.77
C ARG A 191 -15.62 -14.59 -6.23
N PHE A 192 -14.56 -15.31 -6.55
CA PHE A 192 -14.04 -15.42 -7.91
C PHE A 192 -15.08 -16.07 -8.82
N VAL A 193 -15.32 -15.47 -10.02
CA VAL A 193 -16.20 -16.01 -11.04
C VAL A 193 -15.38 -16.45 -12.26
N ARG A 194 -14.63 -15.52 -12.87
CA ARG A 194 -13.76 -15.82 -14.02
C ARG A 194 -12.70 -14.76 -14.20
N ARG A 195 -11.68 -15.11 -14.98
CA ARG A 195 -10.61 -14.22 -15.43
C ARG A 195 -10.37 -14.44 -16.92
N GLU A 196 -10.33 -13.37 -17.67
CA GLU A 196 -9.89 -13.32 -19.06
C GLU A 196 -8.56 -12.58 -19.08
N ARG A 197 -7.48 -13.32 -19.28
CA ARG A 197 -6.12 -12.79 -19.21
C ARG A 197 -5.92 -11.57 -20.12
N GLY A 198 -5.33 -10.51 -19.56
CA GLY A 198 -5.10 -9.24 -20.26
C GLY A 198 -6.36 -8.40 -20.53
N SER A 199 -7.56 -8.86 -20.14
CA SER A 199 -8.83 -8.21 -20.38
C SER A 199 -9.55 -7.84 -19.09
N GLN A 200 -9.98 -8.84 -18.31
CA GLN A 200 -10.77 -8.57 -17.10
C GLN A 200 -10.74 -9.70 -16.06
N ILE A 201 -11.05 -9.32 -14.82
CA ILE A 201 -11.32 -10.22 -13.70
C ILE A 201 -12.73 -9.93 -13.21
N VAL A 202 -13.55 -10.95 -13.04
CA VAL A 202 -14.93 -10.83 -12.58
C VAL A 202 -15.10 -11.52 -11.24
N LEU A 203 -15.63 -10.78 -10.27
CA LEU A 203 -16.02 -11.27 -8.96
C LEU A 203 -17.54 -11.09 -8.79
N GLY A 204 -18.19 -12.05 -8.16
CA GLY A 204 -19.62 -12.01 -7.82
C GLY A 204 -19.82 -11.88 -6.31
N ARG A 205 -20.98 -11.39 -5.90
CA ARG A 205 -21.40 -11.37 -4.49
C ARG A 205 -21.23 -12.76 -3.86
N ASN A 206 -20.73 -12.78 -2.64
CA ASN A 206 -20.74 -13.97 -1.78
C ASN A 206 -22.07 -14.02 -0.99
N PRO A 207 -23.00 -14.94 -1.30
CA PRO A 207 -24.29 -15.02 -0.60
C PRO A 207 -24.16 -15.53 0.83
N ASP A 208 -23.07 -16.25 1.14
CA ASP A 208 -22.80 -16.82 2.45
C ASP A 208 -21.84 -15.94 3.29
N TYR A 209 -21.68 -14.68 2.89
CA TYR A 209 -20.81 -13.76 3.63
C TYR A 209 -21.30 -13.59 5.08
N TRP A 210 -20.34 -13.65 6.01
CA TRP A 210 -20.65 -13.64 7.46
C TRP A 210 -21.34 -12.37 7.93
N ASP A 211 -21.11 -11.22 7.24
CA ASP A 211 -21.73 -9.94 7.53
C ASP A 211 -23.02 -9.81 6.72
N ARG A 212 -24.15 -10.15 7.36
CA ARG A 212 -25.46 -10.21 6.70
C ARG A 212 -25.88 -8.85 6.13
N GLY A 213 -26.42 -8.87 4.91
CA GLY A 213 -26.79 -7.67 4.16
C GLY A 213 -25.65 -7.08 3.35
N HIS A 214 -24.45 -7.68 3.41
CA HIS A 214 -23.30 -7.31 2.63
C HIS A 214 -22.81 -8.47 1.76
N PRO A 215 -22.06 -8.18 0.67
CA PRO A 215 -21.86 -6.86 0.07
C PRO A 215 -23.14 -6.35 -0.59
N ARG A 216 -23.22 -5.03 -0.81
CA ARG A 216 -24.39 -4.39 -1.45
C ARG A 216 -24.30 -4.44 -2.97
N ILE A 217 -23.09 -4.55 -3.54
CA ILE A 217 -22.84 -4.69 -4.98
C ILE A 217 -22.96 -6.17 -5.38
N GLU A 218 -23.57 -6.44 -6.53
CA GLU A 218 -23.72 -7.79 -7.09
C GLU A 218 -22.45 -8.31 -7.74
N LYS A 219 -21.73 -7.42 -8.46
CA LYS A 219 -20.62 -7.81 -9.32
C LYS A 219 -19.54 -6.74 -9.33
N LEU A 220 -18.29 -7.17 -9.22
CA LEU A 220 -17.11 -6.34 -9.49
C LEU A 220 -16.43 -6.84 -10.77
N VAL A 221 -16.09 -5.90 -11.66
CA VAL A 221 -15.32 -6.18 -12.87
C VAL A 221 -14.05 -5.33 -12.83
N PHE A 222 -12.90 -5.96 -12.75
CA PHE A 222 -11.60 -5.29 -12.87
C PHE A 222 -11.19 -5.35 -14.33
N ARG A 223 -11.35 -4.24 -15.04
CA ARG A 223 -10.98 -4.09 -16.45
C ARG A 223 -9.52 -3.71 -16.57
N ILE A 224 -8.75 -4.46 -17.34
CA ILE A 224 -7.34 -4.17 -17.56
C ILE A 224 -7.21 -3.03 -18.58
N VAL A 225 -6.69 -1.89 -18.11
CA VAL A 225 -6.45 -0.68 -18.90
C VAL A 225 -5.04 -0.20 -18.58
N PRO A 226 -4.02 -0.61 -19.33
CA PRO A 226 -2.62 -0.31 -19.02
C PRO A 226 -2.26 1.18 -19.14
N ASP A 227 -2.96 1.90 -20.03
CA ASP A 227 -2.70 3.31 -20.28
C ASP A 227 -3.59 4.20 -19.40
N LEU A 228 -2.98 5.12 -18.66
CA LEU A 228 -3.68 6.04 -17.75
C LEU A 228 -4.58 7.03 -18.49
N ALA A 229 -4.24 7.42 -19.73
CA ALA A 229 -5.11 8.26 -20.56
C ALA A 229 -6.36 7.48 -20.99
N GLY A 230 -6.21 6.19 -21.30
CA GLY A 230 -7.33 5.28 -21.54
C GLY A 230 -8.24 5.13 -20.32
N VAL A 231 -7.68 5.09 -19.10
CA VAL A 231 -8.48 5.10 -17.84
C VAL A 231 -9.28 6.40 -17.73
N ALA A 232 -8.66 7.55 -17.99
CA ALA A 232 -9.34 8.85 -17.94
C ALA A 232 -10.51 8.91 -18.93
N ALA A 233 -10.32 8.47 -20.18
CA ALA A 233 -11.38 8.40 -21.20
C ALA A 233 -12.52 7.46 -20.80
N ALA A 234 -12.20 6.28 -20.26
CA ALA A 234 -13.20 5.30 -19.81
C ALA A 234 -14.01 5.78 -18.61
N LEU A 235 -13.44 6.62 -17.73
CA LEU A 235 -14.16 7.30 -16.65
C LEU A 235 -15.12 8.36 -17.20
N GLU A 236 -14.69 9.16 -18.18
CA GLU A 236 -15.51 10.19 -18.80
C GLU A 236 -16.71 9.61 -19.56
N THR A 237 -16.56 8.48 -20.23
CA THR A 237 -17.64 7.77 -20.92
C THR A 237 -18.51 6.94 -19.99
N GLY A 238 -18.07 6.71 -18.74
CA GLY A 238 -18.78 5.85 -17.78
C GLY A 238 -18.54 4.34 -17.98
N GLU A 239 -17.63 3.94 -18.86
CA GLU A 239 -17.25 2.53 -19.04
C GLU A 239 -16.60 1.92 -17.79
N VAL A 240 -15.90 2.74 -17.02
CA VAL A 240 -15.41 2.39 -15.68
C VAL A 240 -15.92 3.42 -14.66
N GLN A 241 -16.13 2.99 -13.43
CA GLN A 241 -16.64 3.82 -12.34
C GLN A 241 -15.61 4.15 -11.28
N LEU A 242 -14.42 3.54 -11.34
CA LEU A 242 -13.32 3.80 -10.42
C LEU A 242 -11.99 3.52 -11.12
N GLY A 243 -11.03 4.42 -10.99
CA GLY A 243 -9.67 4.23 -11.53
C GLY A 243 -8.66 5.21 -10.97
N THR A 244 -7.38 4.85 -11.11
CA THR A 244 -6.24 5.75 -10.92
C THR A 244 -5.90 6.38 -12.27
N VAL A 245 -5.66 7.68 -12.31
CA VAL A 245 -5.36 8.45 -13.53
C VAL A 245 -3.99 9.11 -13.40
N ALA A 246 -3.46 9.63 -14.50
CA ALA A 246 -2.30 10.50 -14.46
C ALA A 246 -2.64 11.78 -13.67
N LEU A 247 -1.73 12.23 -12.81
CA LEU A 247 -1.98 13.42 -11.96
C LEU A 247 -2.27 14.68 -12.80
N ALA A 248 -1.71 14.77 -14.00
CA ALA A 248 -1.98 15.85 -14.94
C ALA A 248 -3.45 15.90 -15.44
N ASP A 249 -4.17 14.79 -15.42
CA ASP A 249 -5.56 14.71 -15.86
C ASP A 249 -6.57 15.05 -14.74
N VAL A 250 -6.13 15.08 -13.49
CA VAL A 250 -7.01 15.21 -12.32
C VAL A 250 -7.85 16.48 -12.38
N GLU A 251 -7.24 17.64 -12.67
CA GLU A 251 -7.95 18.92 -12.75
C GLU A 251 -9.02 18.90 -13.85
N ARG A 252 -8.74 18.29 -15.00
CA ARG A 252 -9.70 18.13 -16.12
C ARG A 252 -10.88 17.24 -15.72
N LEU A 253 -10.61 16.10 -15.10
CA LEU A 253 -11.63 15.14 -14.67
C LEU A 253 -12.48 15.69 -13.51
N GLN A 254 -11.92 16.52 -12.64
CA GLN A 254 -12.66 17.18 -11.55
C GLN A 254 -13.75 18.12 -12.06
N ARG A 255 -13.60 18.67 -13.27
CA ARG A 255 -14.63 19.53 -13.90
C ARG A 255 -15.81 18.74 -14.45
N ASN A 256 -15.69 17.42 -14.58
CA ASN A 256 -16.80 16.58 -15.04
C ASN A 256 -17.83 16.40 -13.91
N PRO A 257 -19.13 16.81 -14.13
CA PRO A 257 -20.14 16.81 -13.08
C PRO A 257 -20.51 15.40 -12.59
N SER A 258 -20.24 14.36 -13.36
CA SER A 258 -20.54 12.95 -13.01
C SER A 258 -19.42 12.27 -12.23
N LEU A 259 -18.23 12.89 -12.17
CA LEU A 259 -17.05 12.34 -11.52
C LEU A 259 -16.74 13.05 -10.20
N GLN A 260 -16.04 12.36 -9.34
CA GLN A 260 -15.43 12.91 -8.12
C GLN A 260 -13.99 12.47 -8.01
N VAL A 261 -13.13 13.35 -7.53
CA VAL A 261 -11.75 13.09 -7.20
C VAL A 261 -11.65 12.84 -5.71
N SER A 262 -10.95 11.79 -5.31
CA SER A 262 -10.67 11.46 -3.92
C SER A 262 -9.17 11.35 -3.72
N GLU A 263 -8.64 12.13 -2.79
CA GLU A 263 -7.28 11.99 -2.30
C GLU A 263 -7.27 11.03 -1.12
N ILE A 264 -6.49 9.97 -1.22
CA ILE A 264 -6.41 8.92 -0.21
C ILE A 264 -5.10 9.10 0.54
N ASP A 265 -5.19 9.78 1.68
CA ASP A 265 -4.09 10.00 2.62
C ASP A 265 -4.27 9.08 3.83
N GLN A 266 -4.10 7.77 3.61
CA GLN A 266 -4.30 6.74 4.62
C GLN A 266 -2.96 6.11 5.01
N ALA A 267 -2.76 5.88 6.32
CA ALA A 267 -1.51 5.36 6.88
C ALA A 267 -1.05 4.06 6.20
N PHE A 268 -1.98 3.16 5.90
CA PHE A 268 -1.69 1.84 5.31
C PHE A 268 -1.25 1.90 3.84
N THR A 269 -1.50 3.01 3.15
CA THR A 269 -1.15 3.20 1.74
C THR A 269 -0.18 4.35 1.52
N ALA A 270 0.20 5.05 2.58
CA ALA A 270 1.10 6.19 2.53
C ALA A 270 2.50 5.80 2.03
N SER A 271 3.13 6.69 1.30
CA SER A 271 4.46 6.50 0.74
C SER A 271 5.29 7.77 0.82
N VAL A 272 6.60 7.60 0.95
CA VAL A 272 7.57 8.69 0.78
C VAL A 272 8.46 8.37 -0.42
N ASN A 273 8.44 9.26 -1.40
CA ASN A 273 9.40 9.23 -2.50
C ASN A 273 10.66 9.95 -2.05
N ALA A 274 11.82 9.37 -2.30
CA ALA A 274 13.11 9.86 -1.82
C ALA A 274 14.20 9.75 -2.90
N LEU A 275 15.22 10.59 -2.79
CA LEU A 275 16.49 10.38 -3.45
C LEU A 275 17.37 9.53 -2.53
N GLU A 276 17.78 8.37 -2.99
CA GLU A 276 18.61 7.41 -2.28
C GLU A 276 20.06 7.50 -2.77
N PHE A 277 21.02 7.42 -1.82
CA PHE A 277 22.45 7.40 -2.12
C PHE A 277 23.04 6.01 -1.99
N ASN A 278 23.92 5.61 -2.89
CA ASN A 278 24.76 4.45 -2.71
C ASN A 278 25.97 4.84 -1.83
N LEU A 279 25.95 4.52 -0.54
CA LEU A 279 27.00 4.89 0.40
C LEU A 279 28.29 4.06 0.23
N ASP A 280 28.31 3.04 -0.62
CA ASP A 280 29.54 2.38 -1.04
C ASP A 280 30.40 3.28 -1.95
N ARG A 281 29.76 4.27 -2.61
CA ARG A 281 30.48 5.27 -3.41
C ARG A 281 31.22 6.25 -2.49
N PRO A 282 32.55 6.40 -2.61
CA PRO A 282 33.33 7.24 -1.71
C PRO A 282 32.82 8.67 -1.57
N VAL A 283 32.34 9.26 -2.66
CA VAL A 283 31.80 10.64 -2.69
C VAL A 283 30.62 10.86 -1.75
N PHE A 284 29.80 9.84 -1.53
CA PHE A 284 28.64 9.95 -0.64
C PHE A 284 28.91 9.58 0.81
N ARG A 285 30.13 9.18 1.17
CA ARG A 285 30.53 9.01 2.58
C ARG A 285 30.62 10.36 3.26
N ASP A 286 30.98 11.41 2.54
CA ASP A 286 30.98 12.78 3.07
C ASP A 286 29.54 13.31 3.19
N LEU A 287 29.11 13.58 4.43
CA LEU A 287 27.78 14.12 4.73
C LEU A 287 27.54 15.46 4.02
N ARG A 288 28.57 16.31 3.87
CA ARG A 288 28.45 17.60 3.22
C ARG A 288 27.95 17.49 1.77
N VAL A 289 28.37 16.41 1.08
CA VAL A 289 27.89 16.15 -0.30
C VAL A 289 26.39 15.80 -0.29
N ARG A 290 25.94 14.95 0.63
CA ARG A 290 24.52 14.59 0.74
C ARG A 290 23.67 15.81 1.13
N GLN A 291 24.16 16.65 2.06
CA GLN A 291 23.53 17.92 2.43
C GLN A 291 23.47 18.91 1.26
N ALA A 292 24.53 18.98 0.44
CA ALA A 292 24.55 19.84 -0.74
C ALA A 292 23.45 19.44 -1.73
N PHE A 293 23.27 18.13 -1.97
CA PHE A 293 22.16 17.64 -2.79
C PHE A 293 20.81 18.04 -2.21
N ALA A 294 20.62 17.91 -0.89
CA ALA A 294 19.37 18.30 -0.23
C ALA A 294 19.06 19.79 -0.39
N HIS A 295 20.08 20.67 -0.29
CA HIS A 295 19.94 22.11 -0.49
C HIS A 295 19.77 22.50 -1.98
N ALA A 296 20.29 21.71 -2.93
CA ALA A 296 20.18 22.00 -4.36
C ALA A 296 18.82 21.61 -4.97
N ILE A 297 18.01 20.81 -4.27
CA ILE A 297 16.73 20.27 -4.77
C ILE A 297 15.57 21.09 -4.18
N ASP A 298 14.83 21.81 -5.03
CA ASP A 298 13.57 22.46 -4.66
C ASP A 298 12.44 21.42 -4.64
N ARG A 299 12.11 20.93 -3.45
CA ARG A 299 11.03 19.95 -3.23
C ARG A 299 9.64 20.57 -3.47
N GLY A 300 9.49 21.88 -3.26
CA GLY A 300 8.27 22.61 -3.61
C GLY A 300 8.00 22.61 -5.12
N PHE A 301 9.06 22.76 -5.93
CA PHE A 301 8.96 22.63 -7.38
C PHE A 301 8.49 21.23 -7.79
N ILE A 302 9.04 20.16 -7.17
CA ILE A 302 8.63 18.78 -7.44
C ILE A 302 7.15 18.60 -7.11
N LEU A 303 6.72 19.02 -5.92
CA LEU A 303 5.31 18.93 -5.50
C LEU A 303 4.38 19.64 -6.49
N LYS A 304 4.70 20.88 -6.85
CA LYS A 304 3.84 21.71 -7.69
C LYS A 304 3.77 21.22 -9.14
N ASN A 305 4.93 20.88 -9.74
CA ASN A 305 5.02 20.70 -11.19
C ASN A 305 5.04 19.24 -11.63
N ILE A 306 5.39 18.29 -10.73
CA ILE A 306 5.44 16.87 -11.05
C ILE A 306 4.28 16.13 -10.37
N TYR A 307 4.02 16.47 -9.10
CA TYR A 307 2.89 15.88 -8.35
C TYR A 307 1.61 16.71 -8.44
N HIS A 308 1.60 17.84 -9.20
CA HIS A 308 0.44 18.71 -9.41
C HIS A 308 -0.25 19.15 -8.11
N GLY A 309 0.51 19.27 -7.01
CA GLY A 309 0.02 19.63 -5.69
C GLY A 309 -0.54 18.46 -4.86
N HIS A 310 -0.59 17.23 -5.42
CA HIS A 310 -1.12 16.06 -4.73
C HIS A 310 -0.08 15.42 -3.80
N GLY A 311 -0.24 15.67 -2.50
CA GLY A 311 0.68 15.25 -1.45
C GLY A 311 1.27 16.42 -0.68
N SER A 312 2.42 16.20 -0.06
CA SER A 312 3.17 17.22 0.67
C SER A 312 4.67 17.05 0.50
N VAL A 313 5.43 18.13 0.71
CA VAL A 313 6.89 18.02 0.84
C VAL A 313 7.19 17.12 2.05
N ALA A 314 8.03 16.12 1.86
CA ALA A 314 8.40 15.19 2.92
C ALA A 314 9.61 15.73 3.69
N ASP A 315 9.42 15.97 4.98
CA ASP A 315 10.49 16.40 5.91
C ASP A 315 11.03 15.25 6.75
N SER A 316 10.46 14.06 6.60
CA SER A 316 10.76 12.88 7.41
C SER A 316 10.62 11.59 6.59
N PRO A 317 11.33 10.51 6.95
CA PRO A 317 11.10 9.19 6.36
C PRO A 317 9.73 8.59 6.70
N ILE A 318 9.06 9.08 7.76
CA ILE A 318 7.68 8.70 8.11
C ILE A 318 6.73 9.72 7.50
N PRO A 319 5.75 9.30 6.68
CA PRO A 319 4.80 10.21 6.06
C PRO A 319 3.82 10.81 7.09
N PRO A 320 3.32 12.06 6.88
CA PRO A 320 2.36 12.71 7.78
C PRO A 320 1.07 11.90 8.03
N ALA A 321 0.65 11.08 7.09
CA ALA A 321 -0.50 10.17 7.25
C ALA A 321 -0.35 9.19 8.43
N MET A 322 0.87 8.85 8.79
CA MET A 322 1.17 8.02 9.97
C MET A 322 1.22 8.89 11.24
N ARG A 323 0.12 9.55 11.56
CA ARG A 323 -0.01 10.61 12.59
C ARG A 323 0.53 10.22 13.96
N GLU A 324 0.43 8.96 14.32
CA GLU A 324 0.93 8.45 15.61
C GLU A 324 2.46 8.58 15.71
N PHE A 325 3.18 8.34 14.61
CA PHE A 325 4.63 8.24 14.58
C PHE A 325 5.32 9.44 13.92
N TYR A 326 4.62 10.15 13.03
CA TYR A 326 5.19 11.30 12.33
C TYR A 326 5.56 12.43 13.28
N ARG A 327 6.71 13.04 13.04
CA ARG A 327 7.19 14.26 13.70
C ARG A 327 7.81 15.19 12.67
N GLY A 328 7.42 16.45 12.73
CA GLY A 328 7.97 17.53 11.90
C GLY A 328 9.13 18.29 12.55
N ASP A 329 9.43 18.05 13.83
CA ASP A 329 10.51 18.68 14.59
C ASP A 329 11.86 17.97 14.39
N VAL A 330 12.27 17.81 13.14
CA VAL A 330 13.51 17.14 12.72
C VAL A 330 14.35 18.09 11.86
N PRO A 331 15.67 17.85 11.71
CA PRO A 331 16.50 18.66 10.81
C PRO A 331 15.93 18.71 9.40
N THR A 332 15.83 19.91 8.83
CA THR A 332 15.32 20.14 7.48
C THR A 332 16.35 20.86 6.62
N TYR A 333 16.22 20.72 5.31
CA TYR A 333 17.13 21.27 4.32
C TYR A 333 16.32 22.16 3.35
N ALA A 334 16.33 23.47 3.60
CA ALA A 334 15.70 24.45 2.70
C ALA A 334 16.44 24.49 1.36
N PHE A 335 15.71 24.76 0.28
CA PHE A 335 16.30 25.01 -1.03
C PHE A 335 17.22 26.23 -0.97
N ASP A 336 18.52 26.01 -1.16
CA ASP A 336 19.58 27.03 -1.11
C ASP A 336 20.76 26.56 -1.98
N PRO A 337 20.73 26.87 -3.28
CA PRO A 337 21.82 26.50 -4.18
C PRO A 337 23.19 27.09 -3.82
N ALA A 338 23.24 28.27 -3.19
CA ALA A 338 24.50 28.89 -2.77
C ALA A 338 25.13 28.07 -1.63
N LYS A 339 24.33 27.65 -0.66
CA LYS A 339 24.77 26.76 0.40
C LYS A 339 25.20 25.39 -0.14
N ALA A 340 24.49 24.87 -1.14
CA ALA A 340 24.89 23.62 -1.81
C ALA A 340 26.27 23.73 -2.45
N GLU A 341 26.56 24.83 -3.15
CA GLU A 341 27.90 25.09 -3.71
C GLU A 341 28.98 25.16 -2.63
N ALA A 342 28.73 25.94 -1.56
CA ALA A 342 29.68 26.09 -0.46
C ALA A 342 30.00 24.72 0.21
N LEU A 343 29.00 23.85 0.36
CA LEU A 343 29.18 22.51 0.91
C LEU A 343 30.00 21.61 -0.02
N LEU A 344 29.79 21.68 -1.34
CA LEU A 344 30.58 20.95 -2.32
C LEU A 344 32.04 21.41 -2.35
N ASP A 345 32.28 22.73 -2.26
CA ASP A 345 33.61 23.29 -2.16
C ASP A 345 34.33 22.86 -0.87
N ALA A 346 33.62 22.89 0.26
CA ALA A 346 34.12 22.41 1.54
C ALA A 346 34.42 20.91 1.54
N ALA A 347 33.70 20.11 0.75
CA ALA A 347 33.97 18.70 0.52
C ALA A 347 35.13 18.45 -0.46
N GLY A 348 35.79 19.50 -0.98
CA GLY A 348 36.90 19.39 -1.92
C GLY A 348 36.48 19.18 -3.39
N LEU A 349 35.18 19.21 -3.67
CA LEU A 349 34.63 19.01 -5.01
C LEU A 349 34.54 20.38 -5.74
N ARG A 350 35.69 20.94 -6.13
CA ARG A 350 35.76 22.22 -6.81
C ARG A 350 35.36 22.09 -8.30
N ARG A 351 34.82 23.18 -8.89
CA ARG A 351 34.55 23.26 -10.32
C ARG A 351 35.86 23.20 -11.13
N ASN A 352 35.90 22.41 -12.18
CA ASN A 352 36.96 22.45 -13.17
C ASN A 352 36.75 23.61 -14.17
N ALA A 353 37.64 23.72 -15.17
CA ALA A 353 37.56 24.80 -16.18
C ALA A 353 36.25 24.81 -16.98
N GLN A 354 35.57 23.69 -17.07
CA GLN A 354 34.26 23.55 -17.73
C GLN A 354 33.08 23.78 -16.77
N GLY A 355 33.33 24.19 -15.52
CA GLY A 355 32.29 24.41 -14.50
C GLY A 355 31.77 23.11 -13.87
N LEU A 356 32.35 21.97 -14.18
CA LEU A 356 31.93 20.65 -13.71
C LEU A 356 32.71 20.26 -12.45
N ARG A 357 32.01 19.68 -11.45
CA ARG A 357 32.60 19.12 -10.22
C ARG A 357 32.72 17.59 -10.30
N LEU A 358 31.65 16.92 -10.73
CA LEU A 358 31.61 15.45 -10.87
C LEU A 358 30.47 15.02 -11.81
N THR A 359 30.58 13.78 -12.28
CA THR A 359 29.53 13.11 -13.06
C THR A 359 29.06 11.87 -12.32
N LEU A 360 27.75 11.69 -12.18
CA LEU A 360 27.10 10.58 -11.47
C LEU A 360 25.93 10.05 -12.27
N LYS A 361 25.43 8.89 -11.87
CA LYS A 361 24.26 8.23 -12.43
C LYS A 361 23.06 8.40 -11.49
N ILE A 362 21.86 8.53 -12.07
CA ILE A 362 20.59 8.54 -11.34
C ILE A 362 19.62 7.56 -11.98
N ASP A 363 19.10 6.65 -11.18
CA ASP A 363 18.22 5.56 -11.59
C ASP A 363 16.83 5.75 -10.98
N PRO A 364 15.82 6.23 -11.72
CA PRO A 364 14.45 6.27 -11.21
C PRO A 364 13.80 4.89 -11.24
N THR A 365 12.92 4.60 -10.26
CA THR A 365 11.94 3.53 -10.43
C THR A 365 11.09 3.78 -11.67
N PRO A 366 10.64 2.75 -12.40
CA PRO A 366 9.69 2.94 -13.50
C PRO A 366 8.40 3.62 -13.00
N GLY A 367 8.02 4.70 -13.65
CA GLY A 367 6.86 5.51 -13.33
C GLY A 367 7.08 6.97 -13.70
N ALA A 368 6.02 7.63 -14.16
CA ALA A 368 6.12 8.99 -14.71
C ALA A 368 6.71 9.99 -13.71
N GLU A 369 6.19 10.00 -12.48
CA GLU A 369 6.60 10.94 -11.45
C GLU A 369 8.07 10.73 -11.03
N ALA A 370 8.52 9.48 -10.91
CA ALA A 370 9.90 9.18 -10.54
C ALA A 370 10.88 9.58 -11.66
N VAL A 371 10.53 9.30 -12.92
CA VAL A 371 11.33 9.68 -14.09
C VAL A 371 11.41 11.20 -14.22
N GLN A 372 10.28 11.92 -14.11
CA GLN A 372 10.24 13.38 -14.15
C GLN A 372 11.03 14.00 -13.00
N THR A 373 10.92 13.42 -11.78
CA THR A 373 11.69 13.84 -10.62
C THR A 373 13.19 13.70 -10.87
N ALA A 374 13.64 12.57 -11.43
CA ALA A 374 15.06 12.37 -11.79
C ALA A 374 15.55 13.37 -12.83
N GLN A 375 14.74 13.69 -13.84
CA GLN A 375 15.06 14.72 -14.86
C GLN A 375 15.16 16.11 -14.24
N TYR A 376 14.24 16.46 -13.31
CA TYR A 376 14.33 17.70 -12.58
C TYR A 376 15.58 17.75 -11.70
N ILE A 377 15.89 16.71 -10.92
CA ILE A 377 17.09 16.64 -10.07
C ILE A 377 18.35 16.80 -10.93
N ARG A 378 18.42 16.17 -12.11
CA ARG A 378 19.51 16.38 -13.07
C ARG A 378 19.69 17.85 -13.40
N SER A 379 18.61 18.56 -13.71
CA SER A 379 18.64 19.98 -14.08
C SER A 379 19.01 20.88 -12.88
N ALA A 380 18.51 20.55 -11.68
CA ALA A 380 18.81 21.27 -10.45
C ALA A 380 20.29 21.14 -10.05
N LEU A 381 20.82 19.93 -10.07
CA LEU A 381 22.22 19.67 -9.70
C LEU A 381 23.23 20.16 -10.74
N ALA A 382 22.85 20.24 -12.02
CA ALA A 382 23.69 20.87 -13.04
C ALA A 382 24.05 22.33 -12.71
N LYS A 383 23.13 23.08 -12.08
CA LYS A 383 23.35 24.46 -11.65
C LYS A 383 24.49 24.60 -10.63
N VAL A 384 24.68 23.58 -9.80
CA VAL A 384 25.75 23.53 -8.79
C VAL A 384 26.97 22.69 -9.28
N GLY A 385 27.06 22.41 -10.59
CA GLY A 385 28.23 21.76 -11.21
C GLY A 385 28.24 20.24 -11.12
N VAL A 386 27.12 19.58 -10.77
CA VAL A 386 27.01 18.12 -10.75
C VAL A 386 26.23 17.65 -11.98
N LYS A 387 26.87 16.86 -12.84
CA LYS A 387 26.24 16.24 -14.00
C LYS A 387 25.62 14.89 -13.61
N LEU A 388 24.34 14.69 -13.90
CA LEU A 388 23.66 13.40 -13.71
C LEU A 388 23.31 12.76 -15.06
N GLU A 389 23.57 11.47 -15.18
CA GLU A 389 23.13 10.62 -16.28
C GLU A 389 21.87 9.84 -15.82
N VAL A 390 20.72 10.19 -16.38
CA VAL A 390 19.46 9.50 -16.05
C VAL A 390 19.36 8.22 -16.85
N ARG A 391 19.21 7.09 -16.15
CA ARG A 391 19.14 5.75 -16.75
C ARG A 391 17.75 5.15 -16.53
N ASN A 392 16.89 5.27 -17.52
CA ASN A 392 15.57 4.64 -17.50
C ASN A 392 15.67 3.14 -17.79
N GLN A 393 14.88 2.33 -17.09
CA GLN A 393 14.82 0.88 -17.22
C GLN A 393 13.45 0.34 -16.80
N ASP A 394 13.19 -0.92 -17.13
CA ASP A 394 12.06 -1.64 -16.53
C ASP A 394 12.32 -2.01 -15.07
N PHE A 395 11.28 -2.54 -14.40
CA PHE A 395 11.36 -2.82 -12.95
C PHE A 395 12.35 -3.95 -12.62
N ALA A 396 12.46 -4.97 -13.47
CA ALA A 396 13.37 -6.08 -13.24
C ALA A 396 14.83 -5.63 -13.33
N GLU A 397 15.17 -4.82 -14.35
CA GLU A 397 16.51 -4.24 -14.49
C GLU A 397 16.79 -3.21 -13.39
N PHE A 398 15.79 -2.44 -12.94
CA PHE A 398 15.93 -1.55 -11.79
C PHE A 398 16.33 -2.34 -10.54
N VAL A 399 15.61 -3.42 -10.21
CA VAL A 399 15.93 -4.27 -9.05
C VAL A 399 17.33 -4.88 -9.18
N ASN A 400 17.66 -5.40 -10.36
CA ASN A 400 18.96 -5.99 -10.63
C ASN A 400 20.10 -4.97 -10.45
N ARG A 401 19.94 -3.76 -10.98
CA ARG A 401 20.96 -2.70 -10.94
C ARG A 401 21.17 -2.15 -9.53
N ILE A 402 20.08 -1.83 -8.84
CA ILE A 402 20.17 -1.20 -7.50
C ILE A 402 20.51 -2.23 -6.42
N TYR A 403 19.81 -3.36 -6.39
CA TYR A 403 19.87 -4.27 -5.24
C TYR A 403 20.80 -5.47 -5.47
N THR A 404 21.00 -5.93 -6.71
CA THR A 404 21.85 -7.09 -7.00
C THR A 404 23.27 -6.68 -7.35
N ARG A 405 23.45 -5.93 -8.44
CA ARG A 405 24.79 -5.51 -8.92
C ARG A 405 25.34 -4.29 -8.19
N ARG A 406 24.46 -3.48 -7.57
CA ARG A 406 24.80 -2.21 -6.94
C ARG A 406 25.54 -1.22 -7.88
N ASP A 407 25.22 -1.30 -9.19
CA ASP A 407 25.75 -0.38 -10.21
C ASP A 407 24.86 0.87 -10.28
N PHE A 408 24.89 1.69 -9.26
CA PHE A 408 24.22 3.00 -9.23
C PHE A 408 25.00 3.97 -8.34
N ASP A 409 24.75 5.26 -8.53
CA ASP A 409 25.26 6.30 -7.63
C ASP A 409 24.11 6.86 -6.79
N THR A 410 23.01 7.26 -7.44
CA THR A 410 21.78 7.69 -6.77
C THR A 410 20.56 7.05 -7.42
N ALA A 411 19.44 6.97 -6.68
CA ALA A 411 18.19 6.47 -7.23
C ALA A 411 16.98 7.27 -6.71
N VAL A 412 15.97 7.48 -7.56
CA VAL A 412 14.67 8.01 -7.13
C VAL A 412 13.75 6.84 -6.86
N ILE A 413 13.43 6.62 -5.59
CA ILE A 413 12.68 5.46 -5.11
C ILE A 413 11.52 5.91 -4.25
N GLY A 414 10.33 5.44 -4.60
CA GLY A 414 9.15 5.48 -3.74
C GLY A 414 8.80 4.11 -3.20
N GLY A 415 8.11 4.07 -2.10
CA GLY A 415 7.62 2.81 -1.56
C GLY A 415 6.62 2.99 -0.43
N ASN A 416 5.73 2.04 -0.30
CA ASN A 416 4.75 2.01 0.77
C ASN A 416 5.45 1.93 2.13
N SER A 417 5.14 2.89 3.01
CA SER A 417 5.67 2.98 4.37
C SER A 417 5.10 1.90 5.31
N GLY A 418 4.10 1.13 4.81
CA GLY A 418 3.41 0.10 5.60
C GLY A 418 2.47 0.70 6.64
N PRO A 419 1.70 -0.15 7.33
CA PRO A 419 0.77 0.30 8.37
C PRO A 419 1.47 0.77 9.65
N ASP A 420 2.73 0.38 9.82
CA ASP A 420 3.58 0.70 10.97
C ASP A 420 5.03 0.86 10.49
N PRO A 421 5.81 1.81 11.04
CA PRO A 421 7.21 2.00 10.61
C PRO A 421 8.06 0.73 10.72
N ALA A 422 7.79 -0.16 11.69
CA ALA A 422 8.48 -1.44 11.84
C ALA A 422 8.23 -2.40 10.67
N ILE A 423 7.09 -2.29 9.98
CA ILE A 423 6.73 -3.15 8.85
C ILE A 423 7.29 -2.60 7.54
N GLY A 424 7.21 -1.29 7.36
CA GLY A 424 7.53 -0.67 6.08
C GLY A 424 8.79 0.20 6.09
N THR A 425 8.77 1.34 6.78
CA THR A 425 9.80 2.40 6.68
C THR A 425 11.16 1.93 7.19
N GLN A 426 11.20 1.17 8.27
CA GLN A 426 12.43 0.69 8.92
C GLN A 426 13.36 -0.04 7.96
N ARG A 427 12.82 -0.82 7.02
CA ARG A 427 13.59 -1.67 6.11
C ARG A 427 14.65 -0.94 5.29
N TRP A 428 14.47 0.36 5.07
CA TRP A 428 15.39 1.19 4.30
C TRP A 428 16.55 1.77 5.11
N TYR A 429 16.47 1.72 6.44
CA TYR A 429 17.43 2.35 7.35
C TYR A 429 18.13 1.38 8.28
N TRP A 430 17.53 0.20 8.52
CA TRP A 430 18.08 -0.81 9.42
C TRP A 430 19.23 -1.56 8.75
N SER A 431 20.42 -1.56 9.40
CA SER A 431 21.63 -2.13 8.80
C SER A 431 21.51 -3.63 8.53
N LYS A 432 20.81 -4.36 9.41
CA LYS A 432 20.57 -5.81 9.27
C LYS A 432 19.63 -6.17 8.10
N ASN A 433 18.98 -5.18 7.47
CA ASN A 433 18.20 -5.37 6.27
C ASN A 433 18.97 -5.02 4.97
N PHE A 434 20.27 -4.93 5.02
CA PHE A 434 21.09 -4.91 3.80
C PHE A 434 21.12 -6.33 3.22
N GLN A 435 20.33 -6.57 2.19
CA GLN A 435 20.15 -7.89 1.57
C GLN A 435 20.30 -7.78 0.05
N PRO A 436 21.51 -8.02 -0.50
CA PRO A 436 21.72 -8.01 -1.95
C PRO A 436 20.74 -8.93 -2.68
N GLY A 437 20.17 -8.46 -3.79
CA GLY A 437 19.15 -9.17 -4.57
C GLY A 437 17.72 -9.01 -4.07
N VAL A 438 17.49 -8.48 -2.89
CA VAL A 438 16.14 -8.27 -2.35
C VAL A 438 15.69 -6.83 -2.60
N ALA A 439 14.67 -6.67 -3.44
CA ALA A 439 14.09 -5.37 -3.76
C ALA A 439 13.55 -4.65 -2.50
N PHE A 440 13.75 -3.34 -2.45
CA PHE A 440 13.33 -2.47 -1.35
C PHE A 440 13.91 -2.85 0.03
N SER A 441 15.02 -3.59 0.07
CA SER A 441 15.86 -3.70 1.26
C SER A 441 16.65 -2.39 1.50
N ASN A 442 17.58 -2.36 2.46
CA ASN A 442 18.46 -1.20 2.67
C ASN A 442 19.44 -1.01 1.49
N GLY A 443 18.94 -0.44 0.38
CA GLY A 443 19.71 -0.21 -0.85
C GLY A 443 20.88 0.77 -0.69
N THR A 444 20.80 1.68 0.29
CA THR A 444 21.86 2.64 0.57
C THR A 444 23.12 1.98 1.14
N HIS A 445 23.00 0.81 1.77
CA HIS A 445 24.03 0.19 2.62
C HIS A 445 24.39 1.07 3.83
N TYR A 446 23.41 1.86 4.29
CA TYR A 446 23.56 2.65 5.50
C TYR A 446 23.67 1.75 6.73
N ALA A 447 24.60 2.07 7.62
CA ALA A 447 24.80 1.36 8.88
C ALA A 447 25.14 2.36 9.99
N SER A 448 24.37 2.33 11.07
CA SER A 448 24.58 3.12 12.28
C SER A 448 24.06 2.34 13.48
N ALA A 449 24.93 2.11 14.46
CA ALA A 449 24.56 1.41 15.69
C ALA A 449 23.48 2.17 16.49
N GLU A 450 23.45 3.50 16.40
CA GLU A 450 22.43 4.32 17.06
C GLU A 450 21.09 4.19 16.36
N MET A 451 21.07 4.22 15.02
CA MET A 451 19.89 3.97 14.22
C MET A 451 19.31 2.58 14.50
N ASP A 452 20.16 1.55 14.49
CA ASP A 452 19.72 0.18 14.73
C ASP A 452 19.10 0.05 16.13
N ARG A 453 19.71 0.64 17.17
CA ARG A 453 19.12 0.65 18.52
C ARG A 453 17.78 1.35 18.57
N ALA A 454 17.63 2.51 17.93
CA ALA A 454 16.35 3.24 17.91
C ALA A 454 15.24 2.41 17.25
N LEU A 455 15.54 1.79 16.11
CA LEU A 455 14.59 0.96 15.36
C LEU A 455 14.24 -0.35 16.11
N GLU A 456 15.25 -1.05 16.67
CA GLU A 456 15.04 -2.30 17.41
C GLU A 456 14.30 -2.07 18.73
N SER A 457 14.58 -0.96 19.42
CA SER A 457 13.81 -0.57 20.61
C SER A 457 12.36 -0.26 20.26
N ALA A 458 12.09 0.48 19.16
CA ALA A 458 10.74 0.76 18.71
C ALA A 458 9.95 -0.51 18.32
N GLN A 459 10.63 -1.55 17.84
CA GLN A 459 9.99 -2.82 17.49
C GLN A 459 9.42 -3.57 18.69
N THR A 460 10.07 -3.45 19.86
CA THR A 460 9.76 -4.27 21.03
C THR A 460 9.10 -3.49 22.18
N GLU A 461 9.10 -2.15 22.12
CA GLU A 461 8.55 -1.29 23.16
C GLU A 461 7.02 -1.37 23.19
N LEU A 462 6.47 -1.80 24.34
CA LEU A 462 5.03 -1.95 24.57
C LEU A 462 4.36 -0.64 24.99
N ASP A 463 5.10 0.28 25.62
CA ASP A 463 4.57 1.60 25.99
C ASP A 463 4.48 2.48 24.72
N PRO A 464 3.26 2.91 24.30
CA PRO A 464 3.12 3.69 23.08
C PRO A 464 3.85 5.03 23.11
N ALA A 465 3.99 5.65 24.29
CA ALA A 465 4.69 6.94 24.42
C ALA A 465 6.19 6.77 24.24
N LYS A 466 6.79 5.75 24.86
CA LYS A 466 8.20 5.42 24.69
C LYS A 466 8.49 4.97 23.24
N ARG A 467 7.60 4.17 22.65
CA ARG A 467 7.70 3.75 21.25
C ARG A 467 7.74 4.95 20.32
N ARG A 468 6.88 5.94 20.53
CA ARG A 468 6.91 7.21 19.77
C ARG A 468 8.25 7.96 19.93
N GLN A 469 8.86 7.95 21.12
CA GLN A 469 10.18 8.58 21.33
C GLN A 469 11.29 7.88 20.52
N HIS A 470 11.28 6.54 20.44
CA HIS A 470 12.22 5.80 19.59
C HIS A 470 12.05 6.16 18.12
N TYR A 471 10.81 6.32 17.62
CA TYR A 471 10.59 6.77 16.25
C TYR A 471 10.91 8.25 16.01
N LEU A 472 10.81 9.11 17.01
CA LEU A 472 11.32 10.48 16.92
C LEU A 472 12.85 10.48 16.77
N GLN A 473 13.54 9.68 17.59
CA GLN A 473 14.99 9.51 17.47
C GLN A 473 15.39 8.97 16.09
N PHE A 474 14.68 7.95 15.60
CA PHE A 474 14.87 7.43 14.24
C PHE A 474 14.77 8.54 13.19
N GLN A 475 13.71 9.35 13.23
CA GLN A 475 13.51 10.42 12.26
C GLN A 475 14.62 11.48 12.32
N ARG A 476 15.05 11.86 13.53
CA ARG A 476 16.17 12.80 13.71
C ARG A 476 17.48 12.25 13.14
N LEU A 477 17.81 11.00 13.44
CA LEU A 477 19.01 10.34 12.90
C LEU A 477 18.95 10.25 11.38
N ALA A 478 17.80 9.85 10.81
CA ALA A 478 17.63 9.74 9.37
C ALA A 478 17.85 11.08 8.65
N GLN A 479 17.41 12.19 9.26
CA GLN A 479 17.63 13.54 8.72
C GLN A 479 19.02 14.10 9.02
N THR A 480 19.65 13.70 10.11
CA THR A 480 21.03 14.10 10.44
C THR A 480 22.05 13.41 9.55
N ASP A 481 21.92 12.09 9.40
CA ASP A 481 22.88 11.26 8.63
C ASP A 481 22.57 11.26 7.13
N LEU A 482 21.34 11.56 6.78
CA LEU A 482 20.83 11.77 5.41
C LEU A 482 21.23 10.68 4.40
N PRO A 483 21.06 9.39 4.70
CA PRO A 483 21.31 8.33 3.71
C PRO A 483 20.34 8.39 2.52
N ARG A 484 19.20 9.01 2.74
CA ARG A 484 18.15 9.30 1.76
C ARG A 484 17.63 10.72 2.00
N ILE A 485 17.28 11.43 0.94
CA ILE A 485 16.57 12.71 1.02
C ILE A 485 15.09 12.43 0.79
N PRO A 486 14.22 12.55 1.80
CA PRO A 486 12.78 12.54 1.57
C PRO A 486 12.38 13.70 0.65
N LEU A 487 11.62 13.41 -0.39
CA LEU A 487 11.21 14.41 -1.39
C LEU A 487 9.73 14.74 -1.23
N ILE A 488 8.86 13.78 -1.48
CA ILE A 488 7.40 13.95 -1.48
C ILE A 488 6.75 12.81 -0.70
N ALA A 489 5.90 13.15 0.25
CA ALA A 489 4.88 12.26 0.79
C ALA A 489 3.69 12.30 -0.17
N ALA A 490 3.62 11.32 -1.06
CA ALA A 490 2.65 11.30 -2.14
C ALA A 490 1.28 10.85 -1.63
N THR A 491 0.24 11.57 -2.00
CA THR A 491 -1.16 11.17 -1.80
C THR A 491 -1.62 10.36 -3.01
N ARG A 492 -2.32 9.26 -2.76
CA ARG A 492 -2.94 8.51 -3.84
C ARG A 492 -4.20 9.20 -4.32
N VAL A 493 -4.26 9.54 -5.59
CA VAL A 493 -5.45 10.13 -6.21
C VAL A 493 -6.21 9.05 -6.97
N VAL A 494 -7.51 8.96 -6.72
CA VAL A 494 -8.43 8.13 -7.50
C VAL A 494 -9.60 8.97 -7.98
N VAL A 495 -10.09 8.64 -9.16
CA VAL A 495 -11.28 9.25 -9.74
C VAL A 495 -12.38 8.22 -9.79
N SER A 496 -13.57 8.59 -9.36
CA SER A 496 -14.72 7.70 -9.36
C SER A 496 -16.00 8.39 -9.84
N SER A 497 -16.96 7.59 -10.30
CA SER A 497 -18.33 8.06 -10.51
C SER A 497 -18.90 8.60 -9.19
N LYS A 498 -19.65 9.70 -9.25
CA LYS A 498 -20.42 10.20 -8.09
C LYS A 498 -21.51 9.24 -7.60
N ARG A 499 -21.87 8.22 -8.36
CA ARG A 499 -22.78 7.16 -7.92
C ARG A 499 -22.11 6.20 -6.94
N LEU A 500 -20.79 5.98 -7.09
CA LEU A 500 -20.04 5.10 -6.19
C LEU A 500 -19.91 5.76 -4.81
N ARG A 501 -20.45 5.10 -3.78
CA ARG A 501 -20.43 5.56 -2.39
C ARG A 501 -19.80 4.51 -1.48
N ASN A 502 -19.32 4.92 -0.32
CA ASN A 502 -18.86 4.06 0.79
C ASN A 502 -17.78 3.04 0.40
N PHE A 503 -16.97 3.31 -0.61
CA PHE A 503 -15.90 2.41 -1.05
C PHE A 503 -14.56 2.67 -0.33
N ILE A 504 -14.43 3.80 0.38
CA ILE A 504 -13.28 4.14 1.24
C ILE A 504 -13.82 4.33 2.66
N ASN A 505 -13.79 3.30 3.47
CA ASN A 505 -14.32 3.27 4.83
C ASN A 505 -13.32 2.73 5.86
N SER A 506 -12.09 2.41 5.42
CA SER A 506 -11.02 1.88 6.27
C SER A 506 -9.67 2.53 5.94
N ALA A 507 -8.70 2.35 6.83
CA ALA A 507 -7.33 2.81 6.63
C ALA A 507 -6.62 2.12 5.43
N GLU A 508 -7.18 1.03 4.92
CA GLU A 508 -6.71 0.34 3.71
C GLU A 508 -7.09 1.08 2.41
N GLY A 509 -7.95 2.12 2.50
CA GLY A 509 -8.35 2.95 1.37
C GLY A 509 -9.04 2.14 0.28
N ILE A 510 -8.59 2.26 -0.97
CA ILE A 510 -9.13 1.48 -2.11
C ILE A 510 -8.89 -0.03 -2.00
N TYR A 511 -8.01 -0.45 -1.12
CA TYR A 511 -7.76 -1.86 -0.83
C TYR A 511 -8.66 -2.42 0.28
N GLY A 512 -9.61 -1.64 0.81
CA GLY A 512 -10.71 -2.16 1.62
C GLY A 512 -11.55 -3.18 0.87
N ASN A 513 -12.36 -3.96 1.56
CA ASN A 513 -13.08 -5.10 0.96
C ASN A 513 -14.34 -4.73 0.15
N PHE A 514 -14.78 -3.46 0.16
CA PHE A 514 -15.96 -2.93 -0.55
C PHE A 514 -17.29 -3.55 -0.13
N ALA A 515 -17.39 -4.14 1.05
CA ALA A 515 -18.66 -4.69 1.53
C ALA A 515 -19.77 -3.62 1.61
N ASP A 516 -19.43 -2.40 2.07
CA ASP A 516 -20.37 -1.28 2.23
C ASP A 516 -20.59 -0.47 0.95
N ALA A 517 -19.80 -0.72 -0.11
CA ALA A 517 -19.87 0.07 -1.33
C ALA A 517 -21.21 -0.07 -2.05
N THR A 518 -21.69 1.05 -2.64
CA THR A 518 -22.92 1.09 -3.45
C THR A 518 -22.67 1.85 -4.75
N VAL A 519 -23.39 1.49 -5.84
CA VAL A 519 -23.32 2.13 -7.16
C VAL A 519 -24.68 2.58 -7.64
#